data_27111e97b4a3d8b79410bd74d175fd9c
#
_entry.id   27111e97b4a3d8b79410bd74d175fd9c
#
_cell.length_a   1.000
_cell.length_b   1.000
_cell.length_c   1.000
_cell.angle_alpha   90.00
_cell.angle_beta   90.00
_cell.angle_gamma   90.00
#
_symmetry.space_group_name_H-M   'P 1'
#
loop_
_entity.id
_entity.type
_entity.pdbx_description
1 polymer ?
#
loop_
_entity_poly.entity_id
_entity_poly.type
_entity_poly.pdbx_seq_one_letter_code
_entity_poly.pdbx_strand_id
1 'polypeptide(L)'
;CNYYIGFMLCIFSCLYFLVRWISQKTITWKRVGKSCLTFAWYALLAGGMAAVVLIPAFRGLGTSESMQGNTFPTTIKFYESLAELLENHMAFLEPVNISSTQVGLNIYCGILTVLLAVLYLFDKKIRLRERLAHYGLCALLVLSFAFNILNYIWHGFHVQNGLPNRFAFL
;
A
#
# COMPACT_ATOMS: atom_id res chain seq x y z
N CYS A 1 -9.01 -5.68 -16.14
CA CYS A 1 -8.64 -5.80 -14.70
C CYS A 1 -7.14 -5.59 -14.57
N ASN A 2 -6.75 -4.72 -13.65
CA ASN A 2 -5.33 -4.48 -13.40
C ASN A 2 -4.86 -5.42 -12.27
N TYR A 3 -4.08 -6.43 -12.64
CA TYR A 3 -3.51 -7.41 -11.70
C TYR A 3 -2.76 -6.74 -10.53
N TYR A 4 -1.98 -5.71 -10.81
CA TYR A 4 -1.19 -5.00 -9.80
C TYR A 4 -2.08 -4.32 -8.74
N ILE A 5 -3.18 -3.69 -9.16
CA ILE A 5 -4.13 -3.08 -8.22
C ILE A 5 -4.73 -4.14 -7.30
N GLY A 6 -5.12 -5.30 -7.84
CA GLY A 6 -5.63 -6.41 -7.04
C GLY A 6 -4.61 -6.89 -6.00
N PHE A 7 -3.35 -7.03 -6.38
CA PHE A 7 -2.26 -7.42 -5.49
C PHE A 7 -2.03 -6.38 -4.37
N MET A 8 -1.99 -5.09 -4.72
CA MET A 8 -1.85 -3.98 -3.76
C MET A 8 -3.01 -3.97 -2.75
N LEU A 9 -4.24 -4.18 -3.22
CA LEU A 9 -5.42 -4.28 -2.35
C LEU A 9 -5.34 -5.48 -1.39
N CYS A 10 -4.79 -6.62 -1.83
CA CYS A 10 -4.59 -7.78 -0.96
C CYS A 10 -3.61 -7.46 0.17
N ILE A 11 -2.45 -6.86 -0.13
CA ILE A 11 -1.48 -6.45 0.88
C ILE A 11 -2.12 -5.45 1.85
N PHE A 12 -2.78 -4.42 1.32
CA PHE A 12 -3.45 -3.41 2.14
C PHE A 12 -4.52 -4.02 3.05
N SER A 13 -5.33 -4.95 2.54
CA SER A 13 -6.36 -5.62 3.33
C SER A 13 -5.78 -6.42 4.50
N CYS A 14 -4.65 -7.10 4.29
CA CYS A 14 -3.93 -7.80 5.36
C CYS A 14 -3.41 -6.82 6.42
N LEU A 15 -2.78 -5.72 6.00
CA LEU A 15 -2.26 -4.70 6.92
C LEU A 15 -3.40 -4.02 7.68
N TYR A 16 -4.49 -3.67 7.01
CA TYR A 16 -5.66 -3.07 7.64
C TYR A 16 -6.35 -4.04 8.62
N PHE A 17 -6.41 -5.32 8.29
CA PHE A 17 -6.88 -6.35 9.22
C PHE A 17 -6.05 -6.36 10.50
N LEU A 18 -4.71 -6.27 10.42
CA LEU A 18 -3.83 -6.18 11.57
C LEU A 18 -4.10 -4.91 12.39
N VAL A 19 -4.26 -3.76 11.73
CA VAL A 19 -4.62 -2.50 12.41
C VAL A 19 -5.94 -2.62 13.15
N ARG A 20 -6.97 -3.17 12.51
CA ARG A 20 -8.28 -3.41 13.13
C ARG A 20 -8.17 -4.35 14.32
N TRP A 21 -7.33 -5.36 14.22
CA TRP A 21 -7.09 -6.30 15.31
C TRP A 21 -6.36 -5.63 16.48
N ILE A 22 -5.29 -4.88 16.22
CA ILE A 22 -4.56 -4.11 17.23
C ILE A 22 -5.49 -3.10 17.93
N SER A 23 -6.42 -2.52 17.23
CA SER A 23 -7.38 -1.52 17.73
C SER A 23 -8.45 -2.09 18.66
N GLN A 24 -8.57 -3.40 18.83
CA GLN A 24 -9.59 -3.99 19.73
C GLN A 24 -9.30 -3.74 21.20
N LYS A 25 -10.37 -3.60 22.00
CA LYS A 25 -10.27 -3.37 23.48
C LYS A 25 -9.66 -4.56 24.20
N THR A 26 -10.10 -5.76 23.86
CA THR A 26 -9.68 -7.01 24.49
C THR A 26 -9.21 -7.99 23.44
N ILE A 27 -7.97 -8.45 23.59
CA ILE A 27 -7.38 -9.44 22.71
C ILE A 27 -7.46 -10.79 23.43
N THR A 28 -8.30 -11.67 22.89
CA THR A 28 -8.38 -13.06 23.35
C THR A 28 -7.91 -13.96 22.23
N TRP A 29 -6.96 -14.85 22.49
CA TRP A 29 -6.37 -15.72 21.47
C TRP A 29 -7.40 -16.54 20.68
N LYS A 30 -8.49 -17.01 21.34
CA LYS A 30 -9.59 -17.70 20.64
C LYS A 30 -10.31 -16.80 19.62
N ARG A 31 -10.51 -15.51 19.98
CA ARG A 31 -11.14 -14.55 19.07
C ARG A 31 -10.22 -14.20 17.90
N VAL A 32 -8.91 -14.09 18.16
CA VAL A 32 -7.89 -13.90 17.12
C VAL A 32 -7.96 -15.02 16.09
N GLY A 33 -7.85 -16.26 16.53
CA GLY A 33 -7.88 -17.42 15.65
C GLY A 33 -9.16 -17.46 14.81
N LYS A 34 -10.32 -17.21 15.43
CA LYS A 34 -11.60 -17.13 14.69
C LYS A 34 -11.60 -16.01 13.65
N SER A 35 -11.12 -14.82 14.01
CA SER A 35 -11.07 -13.69 13.07
C SER A 35 -10.11 -13.93 11.91
N CYS A 36 -8.93 -14.50 12.19
CA CYS A 36 -7.98 -14.87 11.15
C CYS A 36 -8.56 -15.93 10.20
N LEU A 37 -9.21 -16.97 10.74
CA LEU A 37 -9.84 -18.01 9.93
C LEU A 37 -10.96 -17.43 9.07
N THR A 38 -11.80 -16.56 9.64
CA THR A 38 -12.87 -15.89 8.91
C THR A 38 -12.32 -15.00 7.81
N PHE A 39 -11.28 -14.21 8.10
CA PHE A 39 -10.61 -13.38 7.09
C PHE A 39 -10.01 -14.23 5.97
N ALA A 40 -9.28 -15.30 6.32
CA ALA A 40 -8.70 -16.21 5.34
C ALA A 40 -9.77 -16.88 4.45
N TRP A 41 -10.90 -17.28 5.03
CA TRP A 41 -12.01 -17.86 4.29
C TRP A 41 -12.59 -16.90 3.25
N TYR A 42 -12.88 -15.66 3.65
CA TYR A 42 -13.38 -14.66 2.71
C TYR A 42 -12.34 -14.24 1.66
N ALA A 43 -11.06 -14.19 2.05
CA ALA A 43 -9.98 -13.93 1.10
C ALA A 43 -9.85 -15.05 0.06
N LEU A 44 -9.98 -16.31 0.47
CA LEU A 44 -9.98 -17.46 -0.44
C LEU A 44 -11.20 -17.45 -1.38
N LEU A 45 -12.38 -17.11 -0.87
CA LEU A 45 -13.58 -16.98 -1.71
C LEU A 45 -13.42 -15.86 -2.75
N ALA A 46 -12.94 -14.70 -2.32
CA ALA A 46 -12.67 -13.57 -3.22
C ALA A 46 -11.61 -13.91 -4.29
N GLY A 47 -10.51 -14.57 -3.87
CA GLY A 47 -9.48 -15.08 -4.77
C GLY A 47 -10.00 -16.14 -5.74
N GLY A 48 -10.86 -17.04 -5.27
CA GLY A 48 -11.52 -18.05 -6.10
C GLY A 48 -12.41 -17.43 -7.18
N MET A 49 -13.21 -16.43 -6.84
CA MET A 49 -14.02 -15.70 -7.82
C MET A 49 -13.16 -14.95 -8.84
N ALA A 50 -12.04 -14.38 -8.38
CA ALA A 50 -11.11 -13.66 -9.25
C ALA A 50 -10.18 -14.60 -10.07
N ALA A 51 -10.12 -15.90 -9.75
CA ALA A 51 -9.19 -16.85 -10.35
C ALA A 51 -9.33 -16.96 -11.87
N VAL A 52 -10.54 -16.80 -12.39
CA VAL A 52 -10.82 -16.79 -13.85
C VAL A 52 -9.98 -15.77 -14.59
N VAL A 53 -9.72 -14.61 -13.95
CA VAL A 53 -8.89 -13.53 -14.53
C VAL A 53 -7.43 -13.64 -14.05
N LEU A 54 -7.23 -14.01 -12.78
CA LEU A 54 -5.89 -14.05 -12.18
C LEU A 54 -5.00 -15.16 -12.77
N ILE A 55 -5.56 -16.35 -13.03
CA ILE A 55 -4.77 -17.49 -13.55
C ILE A 55 -4.19 -17.19 -14.93
N PRO A 56 -4.98 -16.74 -15.93
CA PRO A 56 -4.43 -16.38 -17.24
C PRO A 56 -3.44 -15.20 -17.15
N ALA A 57 -3.75 -14.18 -16.33
CA ALA A 57 -2.86 -13.05 -16.13
C ALA A 57 -1.50 -13.47 -15.54
N PHE A 58 -1.50 -14.35 -14.55
CA PHE A 58 -0.28 -14.87 -13.95
C PHE A 58 0.56 -15.69 -14.93
N ARG A 59 -0.08 -16.52 -15.75
CA ARG A 59 0.62 -17.26 -16.80
C ARG A 59 1.21 -16.34 -17.87
N GLY A 60 0.46 -15.32 -18.29
CA GLY A 60 0.94 -14.33 -19.26
C GLY A 60 2.10 -13.48 -18.73
N LEU A 61 2.11 -13.17 -17.43
CA LEU A 61 3.23 -12.46 -16.81
C LEU A 61 4.52 -13.28 -16.81
N GLY A 62 4.45 -14.58 -16.59
CA GLY A 62 5.61 -15.47 -16.61
C GLY A 62 6.35 -15.55 -17.95
N THR A 63 5.68 -15.20 -19.06
CA THR A 63 6.27 -15.11 -20.40
C THR A 63 6.67 -13.69 -20.82
N SER A 64 6.37 -12.70 -19.99
CA SER A 64 6.62 -11.28 -20.28
C SER A 64 8.05 -10.89 -19.93
N GLU A 65 8.67 -10.07 -20.80
CA GLU A 65 10.00 -9.48 -20.57
C GLU A 65 10.07 -8.66 -19.27
N SER A 66 8.94 -8.14 -18.79
CA SER A 66 8.87 -7.39 -17.52
C SER A 66 9.24 -8.23 -16.30
N MET A 67 9.15 -9.56 -16.39
CA MET A 67 9.59 -10.48 -15.32
C MET A 67 11.02 -10.98 -15.52
N GLN A 68 11.58 -10.82 -16.70
CA GLN A 68 12.95 -11.23 -17.00
C GLN A 68 13.92 -10.15 -16.49
N GLY A 69 14.82 -10.55 -15.60
CA GLY A 69 15.83 -9.63 -15.04
C GLY A 69 15.45 -8.93 -13.74
N ASN A 70 14.32 -9.23 -13.16
CA ASN A 70 13.92 -8.70 -11.85
C ASN A 70 14.72 -9.37 -10.73
N THR A 71 15.75 -8.68 -10.24
CA THR A 71 16.48 -9.07 -9.04
C THR A 71 15.98 -8.26 -7.85
N PHE A 72 15.96 -8.89 -6.68
CA PHE A 72 15.65 -8.18 -5.43
C PHE A 72 16.64 -7.02 -5.25
N PRO A 73 16.17 -5.81 -4.92
CA PRO A 73 17.04 -4.67 -4.70
C PRO A 73 17.95 -4.92 -3.49
N THR A 74 19.22 -5.17 -3.76
CA THR A 74 20.24 -5.45 -2.72
C THR A 74 20.73 -4.18 -2.04
N THR A 75 20.61 -3.04 -2.70
CA THR A 75 21.01 -1.73 -2.16
C THR A 75 19.79 -0.94 -1.72
N ILE A 76 19.86 -0.40 -0.51
CA ILE A 76 18.84 0.51 0.01
C ILE A 76 18.98 1.84 -0.70
N LYS A 77 17.91 2.27 -1.38
CA LYS A 77 17.83 3.58 -2.01
C LYS A 77 16.56 4.28 -1.55
N PHE A 78 16.71 5.55 -1.20
CA PHE A 78 15.58 6.45 -1.01
C PHE A 78 15.39 7.21 -2.31
N TYR A 79 14.16 7.21 -2.84
CA TYR A 79 13.82 7.93 -4.07
C TYR A 79 13.59 9.41 -3.83
N GLU A 80 13.08 9.76 -2.64
CA GLU A 80 12.71 11.11 -2.28
C GLU A 80 13.03 11.42 -0.82
N SER A 81 13.28 12.68 -0.53
CA SER A 81 13.43 13.20 0.83
C SER A 81 12.08 13.34 1.53
N LEU A 82 12.08 13.44 2.86
CA LEU A 82 10.85 13.69 3.63
C LEU A 82 10.19 15.02 3.26
N ALA A 83 10.97 16.04 2.87
CA ALA A 83 10.47 17.34 2.44
C ALA A 83 9.72 17.20 1.12
N GLU A 84 10.29 16.54 0.13
CA GLU A 84 9.65 16.27 -1.16
C GLU A 84 8.38 15.43 -1.00
N LEU A 85 8.36 14.45 -0.09
CA LEU A 85 7.15 13.69 0.22
C LEU A 85 6.04 14.59 0.77
N LEU A 86 6.35 15.54 1.64
CA LEU A 86 5.37 16.51 2.17
C LEU A 86 4.89 17.46 1.08
N GLU A 87 5.78 17.97 0.24
CA GLU A 87 5.44 18.81 -0.91
C GLU A 87 4.47 18.08 -1.85
N ASN A 88 4.71 16.81 -2.12
CA ASN A 88 3.89 15.98 -3.00
C ASN A 88 2.47 15.69 -2.48
N HIS A 89 2.19 16.00 -1.21
CA HIS A 89 0.82 15.99 -0.66
C HIS A 89 0.09 17.31 -0.85
N MET A 90 0.76 18.36 -1.34
CA MET A 90 0.16 19.67 -1.54
C MET A 90 -0.56 19.77 -2.89
N ALA A 91 -1.49 20.74 -2.98
CA ALA A 91 -2.20 21.04 -4.21
C ALA A 91 -1.29 21.80 -5.19
N PHE A 92 -1.63 21.76 -6.48
CA PHE A 92 -0.97 22.52 -7.56
C PHE A 92 0.44 22.08 -7.93
N LEU A 93 0.76 20.81 -7.70
CA LEU A 93 1.98 20.20 -8.23
C LEU A 93 1.86 19.96 -9.73
N GLU A 94 3.00 20.00 -10.42
CA GLU A 94 3.05 19.63 -11.82
C GLU A 94 2.61 18.18 -12.04
N PRO A 95 1.80 17.92 -13.07
CA PRO A 95 1.36 16.56 -13.35
C PRO A 95 2.56 15.67 -13.71
N VAL A 96 2.53 14.44 -13.20
CA VAL A 96 3.56 13.44 -13.48
C VAL A 96 3.64 13.17 -14.99
N ASN A 97 4.78 13.44 -15.59
CA ASN A 97 5.01 13.16 -17.01
C ASN A 97 5.51 11.70 -17.15
N ILE A 98 4.70 10.85 -17.78
CA ILE A 98 4.94 9.41 -17.93
C ILE A 98 6.21 9.13 -18.75
N SER A 99 6.62 10.06 -19.60
CA SER A 99 7.78 9.91 -20.48
C SER A 99 9.09 10.42 -19.88
N SER A 100 9.06 11.04 -18.70
CA SER A 100 10.28 11.53 -18.04
C SER A 100 10.92 10.44 -17.20
N THR A 101 12.25 10.40 -17.20
CA THR A 101 13.05 9.54 -16.30
C THR A 101 13.01 10.03 -14.85
N GLN A 102 12.60 11.28 -14.64
CA GLN A 102 12.34 11.86 -13.32
C GLN A 102 10.84 11.74 -13.06
N VAL A 103 10.49 10.85 -12.19
CA VAL A 103 9.08 10.58 -11.88
C VAL A 103 8.75 11.26 -10.57
N GLY A 104 8.16 12.44 -10.66
CA GLY A 104 7.58 13.11 -9.52
C GLY A 104 6.41 12.29 -8.96
N LEU A 105 6.27 12.28 -7.65
CA LEU A 105 5.14 11.69 -6.95
C LEU A 105 3.98 12.68 -6.96
N ASN A 106 2.80 12.23 -7.32
CA ASN A 106 1.58 12.98 -7.09
C ASN A 106 0.67 12.15 -6.17
N ILE A 107 0.72 12.48 -4.88
CA ILE A 107 -0.01 11.78 -3.81
C ILE A 107 -1.01 12.71 -3.12
N TYR A 108 -1.48 13.73 -3.82
CA TYR A 108 -2.44 14.67 -3.29
C TYR A 108 -3.76 13.99 -2.90
N CYS A 109 -4.08 14.02 -1.61
CA CYS A 109 -5.29 13.42 -1.04
C CYS A 109 -6.36 14.44 -0.62
N GLY A 110 -6.13 15.72 -0.89
CA GLY A 110 -7.01 16.82 -0.48
C GLY A 110 -6.65 17.41 0.89
N ILE A 111 -6.67 18.74 0.96
CA ILE A 111 -6.32 19.49 2.19
C ILE A 111 -7.22 19.08 3.36
N LEU A 112 -8.51 18.86 3.11
CA LEU A 112 -9.45 18.44 4.16
C LEU A 112 -9.05 17.10 4.76
N THR A 113 -8.60 16.14 3.96
CA THR A 113 -8.14 14.83 4.43
C THR A 113 -6.93 14.98 5.35
N VAL A 114 -5.96 15.82 4.97
CA VAL A 114 -4.78 16.11 5.80
C VAL A 114 -5.17 16.75 7.13
N LEU A 115 -6.07 17.76 7.10
CA LEU A 115 -6.56 18.40 8.31
C LEU A 115 -7.29 17.41 9.23
N LEU A 116 -8.17 16.56 8.68
CA LEU A 116 -8.87 15.54 9.44
C LEU A 116 -7.91 14.50 10.02
N ALA A 117 -6.87 14.11 9.29
CA ALA A 117 -5.83 13.25 9.80
C ALA A 117 -5.13 13.88 11.00
N VAL A 118 -4.71 15.15 10.91
CA VAL A 118 -4.10 15.87 12.03
C VAL A 118 -5.06 15.95 13.23
N LEU A 119 -6.32 16.30 13.02
CA LEU A 119 -7.33 16.37 14.10
C LEU A 119 -7.55 15.00 14.76
N TYR A 120 -7.52 13.92 13.99
CA TYR A 120 -7.62 12.55 14.52
C TYR A 120 -6.50 12.22 15.52
N LEU A 121 -5.29 12.79 15.35
CA LEU A 121 -4.19 12.65 16.32
C LEU A 121 -4.55 13.21 17.71
N PHE A 122 -5.27 14.31 17.72
CA PHE A 122 -5.58 15.02 18.97
C PHE A 122 -6.89 14.61 19.61
N ASP A 123 -7.70 13.78 18.94
CA ASP A 123 -8.97 13.31 19.49
C ASP A 123 -8.76 12.35 20.67
N LYS A 124 -8.93 12.87 21.87
CA LYS A 124 -8.81 12.10 23.12
C LYS A 124 -9.92 11.07 23.33
N LYS A 125 -11.01 11.12 22.57
CA LYS A 125 -12.09 10.12 22.63
C LYS A 125 -11.65 8.78 22.03
N ILE A 126 -10.68 8.81 21.12
CA ILE A 126 -10.12 7.62 20.48
C ILE A 126 -8.93 7.13 21.29
N ARG A 127 -8.86 5.83 21.51
CA ARG A 127 -7.77 5.23 22.27
C ARG A 127 -6.42 5.43 21.58
N LEU A 128 -5.40 5.75 22.38
CA LEU A 128 -4.05 5.99 21.87
C LEU A 128 -3.55 4.82 20.99
N ARG A 129 -3.79 3.58 21.44
CA ARG A 129 -3.40 2.37 20.70
C ARG A 129 -4.04 2.32 19.29
N GLU A 130 -5.29 2.70 19.19
CA GLU A 130 -6.03 2.75 17.93
C GLU A 130 -5.48 3.83 17.00
N ARG A 131 -5.26 5.04 17.56
CA ARG A 131 -4.63 6.14 16.81
C ARG A 131 -3.26 5.75 16.29
N LEU A 132 -2.39 5.21 17.15
CA LEU A 132 -1.04 4.79 16.78
C LEU A 132 -1.04 3.68 15.72
N ALA A 133 -1.99 2.75 15.77
CA ALA A 133 -2.10 1.69 14.76
C ALA A 133 -2.46 2.25 13.37
N HIS A 134 -3.40 3.18 13.29
CA HIS A 134 -3.76 3.83 12.01
C HIS A 134 -2.62 4.70 11.49
N TYR A 135 -1.97 5.49 12.37
CA TYR A 135 -0.81 6.29 11.96
C TYR A 135 0.38 5.43 11.56
N GLY A 136 0.58 4.29 12.20
CA GLY A 136 1.60 3.33 11.80
C GLY A 136 1.36 2.81 10.38
N LEU A 137 0.09 2.54 10.01
CA LEU A 137 -0.26 2.16 8.65
C LEU A 137 -0.02 3.31 7.66
N CYS A 138 -0.47 4.54 7.98
CA CYS A 138 -0.21 5.70 7.15
C CYS A 138 1.29 5.96 6.97
N ALA A 139 2.06 5.90 8.04
CA ALA A 139 3.51 6.05 7.99
C ALA A 139 4.18 4.97 7.13
N LEU A 140 3.73 3.71 7.23
CA LEU A 140 4.21 2.62 6.39
C LEU A 140 3.93 2.89 4.91
N LEU A 141 2.73 3.39 4.57
CA LEU A 141 2.38 3.75 3.19
C LEU A 141 3.24 4.89 2.67
N VAL A 142 3.40 5.96 3.46
CA VAL A 142 4.25 7.11 3.10
C VAL A 142 5.71 6.69 2.92
N LEU A 143 6.25 5.89 3.83
CA LEU A 143 7.60 5.34 3.70
C LEU A 143 7.76 4.44 2.47
N SER A 144 6.67 3.76 2.09
CA SER A 144 6.70 2.90 0.90
C SER A 144 6.85 3.69 -0.39
N PHE A 145 6.50 4.96 -0.43
CA PHE A 145 6.76 5.84 -1.57
C PHE A 145 8.25 6.16 -1.72
N ALA A 146 8.94 6.41 -0.61
CA ALA A 146 10.34 6.78 -0.62
C ALA A 146 11.30 5.60 -0.69
N PHE A 147 10.90 4.43 -0.20
CA PHE A 147 11.80 3.32 0.06
C PHE A 147 11.69 2.22 -1.00
N ASN A 148 12.78 1.99 -1.74
CA ASN A 148 12.80 1.08 -2.90
C ASN A 148 12.36 -0.36 -2.59
N ILE A 149 12.72 -0.93 -1.43
CA ILE A 149 12.36 -2.30 -1.07
C ILE A 149 10.85 -2.41 -0.82
N LEU A 150 10.26 -1.44 -0.10
CA LEU A 150 8.82 -1.42 0.14
C LEU A 150 8.06 -1.21 -1.17
N ASN A 151 8.54 -0.30 -2.01
CA ASN A 151 8.00 -0.04 -3.33
C ASN A 151 8.00 -1.32 -4.21
N TYR A 152 9.11 -2.08 -4.19
CA TYR A 152 9.23 -3.37 -4.87
C TYR A 152 8.18 -4.39 -4.40
N ILE A 153 7.95 -4.48 -3.08
CA ILE A 153 6.91 -5.37 -2.50
C ILE A 153 5.52 -4.97 -2.99
N TRP A 154 5.17 -3.68 -2.96
CA TRP A 154 3.88 -3.19 -3.43
C TRP A 154 3.64 -3.47 -4.91
N HIS A 155 4.69 -3.48 -5.73
CA HIS A 155 4.60 -3.77 -7.17
C HIS A 155 4.65 -5.27 -7.52
N GLY A 156 4.42 -6.16 -6.56
CA GLY A 156 4.36 -7.60 -6.82
C GLY A 156 5.71 -8.22 -7.06
N PHE A 157 6.72 -7.77 -6.33
CA PHE A 157 8.09 -8.26 -6.37
C PHE A 157 8.77 -8.05 -7.74
N HIS A 158 8.50 -6.92 -8.37
CA HIS A 158 9.24 -6.53 -9.57
C HIS A 158 9.62 -5.05 -9.55
N VAL A 159 10.67 -4.72 -10.29
CA VAL A 159 11.08 -3.34 -10.49
C VAL A 159 10.12 -2.69 -11.49
N GLN A 160 9.53 -1.59 -11.09
CA GLN A 160 8.59 -0.88 -11.94
C GLN A 160 9.29 -0.16 -13.08
N ASN A 161 8.73 -0.27 -14.28
CA ASN A 161 9.07 0.55 -15.42
C ASN A 161 7.93 1.56 -15.66
N GLY A 162 8.23 2.84 -15.57
CA GLY A 162 7.24 3.91 -15.78
C GLY A 162 6.64 4.44 -14.46
N LEU A 163 5.32 4.47 -14.33
CA LEU A 163 4.61 5.11 -13.20
C LEU A 163 4.99 4.50 -11.84
N PRO A 164 5.80 5.19 -11.01
CA PRO A 164 6.04 4.80 -9.63
C PRO A 164 4.77 5.01 -8.81
N ASN A 165 4.71 4.34 -7.66
CA ASN A 165 3.71 4.61 -6.64
C ASN A 165 2.25 4.44 -7.07
N ARG A 166 1.98 3.44 -7.91
CA ARG A 166 0.62 3.08 -8.33
C ARG A 166 -0.32 2.76 -7.16
N PHE A 167 0.21 2.52 -5.97
CA PHE A 167 -0.55 2.28 -4.76
C PHE A 167 -0.97 3.56 -4.00
N ALA A 168 -0.69 4.75 -4.55
CA ALA A 168 -1.09 6.02 -3.96
C ALA A 168 -2.61 6.15 -3.74
N PHE A 169 -3.42 5.40 -4.46
CA PHE A 169 -4.88 5.37 -4.27
C PHE A 169 -5.32 4.73 -2.93
N LEU A 170 -4.46 4.00 -2.26
CA LEU A 170 -4.72 3.38 -0.95
C LEU A 170 -4.73 4.38 0.19
#